data_858a14334b8196e45b0b23ec727bbd5e
#
_entry.id   858a14334b8196e45b0b23ec727bbd5e
#
_cell.length_a   1.000
_cell.length_b   1.000
_cell.length_c   1.000
_cell.angle_alpha   90.00
_cell.angle_beta   90.00
_cell.angle_gamma   90.00
#
_symmetry.space_group_name_H-M   'P 1'
#
loop_
_entity.id
_entity.type
_entity.pdbx_description
1 polymer ?
#
loop_
_entity_poly.entity_id
_entity_poly.type
_entity_poly.pdbx_seq_one_letter_code
_entity_poly.pdbx_strand_id
1 'polypeptide(L)'
;MSTKKMILSLMVLCGVVAQALAQQPTQSDHGTAQQMRPRVSCTRPSLQAAVDSYLAAQKSGDRTRMAFADKVKYLENMSEVTADNGKWNTALPIAFSRSILDADRCRTFSELIVTEGAEQYVIGTRLSVDNGKITAVDSLVSHKGDWLFNANSYLKYSSKEDWSAPKAGPRTSMQDLVNTANSYLDLFSDKFVKTPWGKPCARLEGGAYTNRNADPNPTCEVGIPGGVLYIVNRDYIVDEEQGVINVFCRFGNSTSGMPDSHTFRVMDGKIHNVHTISINLNPGRPSPQADDNGAIIR
;
A
#
# COMPACT_ATOMS: atom_id res chain seq x y z
N MET A 1 -27.84 -46.99 -75.40
CA MET A 1 -28.03 -48.45 -75.31
C MET A 1 -27.79 -48.90 -73.88
N SER A 2 -28.80 -49.50 -73.37
CA SER A 2 -28.92 -50.45 -72.27
C SER A 2 -28.56 -50.01 -70.84
N THR A 3 -29.65 -49.79 -70.18
CA THR A 3 -29.96 -49.86 -68.75
C THR A 3 -29.54 -51.16 -68.11
N LYS A 4 -28.99 -51.10 -66.89
CA LYS A 4 -29.27 -52.14 -65.89
C LYS A 4 -29.38 -51.49 -64.53
N LYS A 5 -30.61 -51.57 -64.05
CA LYS A 5 -30.99 -51.35 -62.64
C LYS A 5 -30.41 -52.47 -61.77
N MET A 6 -29.84 -52.13 -60.65
CA MET A 6 -29.57 -53.10 -59.60
C MET A 6 -30.05 -52.56 -58.27
N ILE A 7 -31.08 -53.14 -57.77
CA ILE A 7 -31.70 -52.96 -56.47
C ILE A 7 -30.74 -53.59 -55.44
N LEU A 8 -30.33 -52.86 -54.44
CA LEU A 8 -29.65 -53.46 -53.31
C LEU A 8 -30.31 -53.03 -52.01
N SER A 9 -30.64 -54.04 -51.30
CA SER A 9 -31.43 -54.13 -50.09
C SER A 9 -30.88 -53.32 -48.95
N LEU A 10 -31.80 -52.64 -48.28
CA LEU A 10 -31.52 -51.88 -47.08
C LEU A 10 -31.53 -52.86 -45.88
N MET A 11 -30.34 -53.12 -45.29
CA MET A 11 -30.25 -53.74 -43.97
C MET A 11 -30.12 -52.65 -42.93
N VAL A 12 -31.18 -52.51 -42.16
CA VAL A 12 -31.18 -51.67 -40.95
C VAL A 12 -30.44 -52.44 -39.87
N LEU A 13 -29.20 -51.95 -39.54
CA LEU A 13 -28.51 -52.36 -38.33
C LEU A 13 -28.88 -51.34 -37.25
N CYS A 14 -29.68 -51.77 -36.28
CA CYS A 14 -29.94 -51.11 -35.06
C CYS A 14 -28.64 -51.10 -34.20
N GLY A 15 -27.81 -50.06 -34.33
CA GLY A 15 -26.69 -49.83 -33.43
C GLY A 15 -27.17 -49.10 -32.19
N VAL A 16 -27.22 -49.81 -31.07
CA VAL A 16 -27.43 -49.17 -29.75
C VAL A 16 -26.21 -48.31 -29.42
N VAL A 17 -26.35 -47.00 -29.57
CA VAL A 17 -25.35 -46.06 -29.11
C VAL A 17 -25.55 -45.93 -27.59
N ALA A 18 -24.70 -46.61 -26.83
CA ALA A 18 -24.54 -46.34 -25.41
C ALA A 18 -23.95 -44.94 -25.23
N GLN A 19 -24.80 -44.00 -24.90
CA GLN A 19 -24.33 -42.69 -24.43
C GLN A 19 -23.66 -42.87 -23.05
N ALA A 20 -22.36 -42.84 -23.03
CA ALA A 20 -21.60 -42.63 -21.80
C ALA A 20 -21.93 -41.23 -21.28
N LEU A 21 -22.80 -41.15 -20.28
CA LEU A 21 -22.95 -39.95 -19.45
C LEU A 21 -21.62 -39.71 -18.76
N ALA A 22 -20.87 -38.76 -19.29
CA ALA A 22 -19.73 -38.20 -18.56
C ALA A 22 -20.30 -37.57 -17.29
N GLN A 23 -20.11 -38.22 -16.16
CA GLN A 23 -20.33 -37.64 -14.85
C GLN A 23 -19.34 -36.48 -14.70
N GLN A 24 -19.86 -35.26 -14.75
CA GLN A 24 -19.13 -34.11 -14.25
C GLN A 24 -18.79 -34.37 -12.78
N PRO A 25 -17.54 -34.17 -12.35
CA PRO A 25 -17.23 -34.21 -10.94
C PRO A 25 -18.02 -33.08 -10.28
N THR A 26 -18.96 -33.44 -9.43
CA THR A 26 -19.59 -32.52 -8.49
C THR A 26 -18.49 -32.00 -7.59
N GLN A 27 -18.07 -30.78 -7.84
CA GLN A 27 -17.20 -30.02 -6.99
C GLN A 27 -17.99 -29.67 -5.71
N SER A 28 -18.06 -30.62 -4.79
CA SER A 28 -18.41 -30.36 -3.41
C SER A 28 -17.16 -29.84 -2.72
N ASP A 29 -16.78 -28.62 -3.07
CA ASP A 29 -15.87 -27.83 -2.25
C ASP A 29 -16.67 -27.35 -1.03
N HIS A 30 -16.92 -28.25 -0.11
CA HIS A 30 -17.16 -27.88 1.27
C HIS A 30 -15.81 -27.39 1.80
N GLY A 31 -15.45 -26.17 1.39
CA GLY A 31 -14.45 -25.39 2.13
C GLY A 31 -14.88 -25.48 3.58
N THR A 32 -14.11 -26.24 4.37
CA THR A 32 -14.19 -26.21 5.82
C THR A 32 -14.28 -24.75 6.20
N ALA A 33 -15.43 -24.37 6.78
CA ALA A 33 -15.61 -23.06 7.37
C ALA A 33 -14.41 -22.88 8.30
N GLN A 34 -13.40 -22.13 7.84
CA GLN A 34 -12.31 -21.71 8.67
C GLN A 34 -13.02 -21.01 9.81
N GLN A 35 -13.01 -21.63 10.99
CA GLN A 35 -13.52 -21.00 12.20
C GLN A 35 -12.87 -19.63 12.25
N MET A 36 -13.64 -18.61 11.93
CA MET A 36 -13.21 -17.24 12.10
C MET A 36 -12.89 -17.09 13.57
N ARG A 37 -11.59 -17.14 13.89
CA ARG A 37 -11.14 -16.75 15.23
C ARG A 37 -11.81 -15.41 15.49
N PRO A 38 -12.40 -15.20 16.70
CA PRO A 38 -12.95 -13.89 17.04
C PRO A 38 -11.86 -12.86 16.69
N ARG A 39 -12.19 -11.88 15.84
CA ARG A 39 -11.25 -10.80 15.53
C ARG A 39 -10.98 -10.12 16.87
N VAL A 40 -9.74 -10.25 17.35
CA VAL A 40 -9.26 -9.48 18.47
C VAL A 40 -9.13 -8.06 17.94
N SER A 41 -10.19 -7.29 18.06
CA SER A 41 -10.16 -5.87 17.69
C SER A 41 -9.27 -5.16 18.71
N CYS A 42 -8.24 -4.52 18.23
CA CYS A 42 -7.42 -3.66 19.05
C CYS A 42 -8.13 -2.33 19.27
N THR A 43 -8.02 -1.77 20.45
CA THR A 43 -8.54 -0.43 20.69
C THR A 43 -7.59 0.62 20.09
N ARG A 44 -8.12 1.73 19.62
CA ARG A 44 -7.29 2.86 19.17
C ARG A 44 -6.26 3.31 20.22
N PRO A 45 -6.62 3.43 21.53
CA PRO A 45 -5.62 3.73 22.57
C PRO A 45 -4.48 2.70 22.65
N SER A 46 -4.75 1.39 22.50
CA SER A 46 -3.69 0.38 22.54
C SER A 46 -2.77 0.47 21.33
N LEU A 47 -3.30 0.77 20.14
CA LEU A 47 -2.50 1.00 18.95
C LEU A 47 -1.70 2.31 19.05
N GLN A 48 -2.29 3.38 19.59
CA GLN A 48 -1.58 4.63 19.83
C GLN A 48 -0.41 4.42 20.79
N ALA A 49 -0.58 3.65 21.86
CA ALA A 49 0.51 3.31 22.78
C ALA A 49 1.66 2.57 22.07
N ALA A 50 1.35 1.66 21.14
CA ALA A 50 2.38 1.00 20.32
C ALA A 50 3.12 2.01 19.42
N VAL A 51 2.40 2.93 18.77
CA VAL A 51 3.00 4.03 17.98
C VAL A 51 3.90 4.91 18.84
N ASP A 52 3.42 5.33 20.01
CA ASP A 52 4.17 6.21 20.90
C ASP A 52 5.48 5.54 21.38
N SER A 53 5.43 4.24 21.68
CA SER A 53 6.60 3.44 22.04
C SER A 53 7.60 3.34 20.90
N TYR A 54 7.13 3.15 19.65
CA TYR A 54 7.97 3.16 18.46
C TYR A 54 8.63 4.52 18.22
N LEU A 55 7.86 5.61 18.29
CA LEU A 55 8.40 6.95 18.11
C LEU A 55 9.45 7.29 19.18
N ALA A 56 9.22 6.89 20.44
CA ALA A 56 10.19 7.06 21.53
C ALA A 56 11.47 6.24 21.30
N ALA A 57 11.33 5.01 20.81
CA ALA A 57 12.46 4.14 20.44
C ALA A 57 13.26 4.75 19.29
N GLN A 58 12.59 5.18 18.22
CA GLN A 58 13.26 5.78 17.06
C GLN A 58 13.98 7.10 17.39
N LYS A 59 13.40 7.94 18.27
CA LYS A 59 14.05 9.17 18.74
C LYS A 59 15.32 8.91 19.53
N SER A 60 15.35 7.84 20.33
CA SER A 60 16.49 7.51 21.20
C SER A 60 17.47 6.50 20.58
N GLY A 61 17.09 5.78 19.51
CA GLY A 61 17.82 4.63 19.00
C GLY A 61 17.80 3.43 19.95
N ASP A 62 16.84 3.41 20.87
CA ASP A 62 16.69 2.36 21.89
C ASP A 62 15.39 1.59 21.68
N ARG A 63 15.49 0.48 20.98
CA ARG A 63 14.33 -0.38 20.68
C ARG A 63 13.69 -1.02 21.93
N THR A 64 14.38 -1.07 23.07
CA THR A 64 13.82 -1.63 24.31
C THR A 64 12.64 -0.82 24.85
N ARG A 65 12.43 0.38 24.33
CA ARG A 65 11.24 1.20 24.60
C ARG A 65 9.96 0.64 23.98
N MET A 66 10.08 -0.23 22.98
CA MET A 66 8.94 -0.89 22.37
C MET A 66 8.50 -2.13 23.16
N ALA A 67 7.19 -2.27 23.36
CA ALA A 67 6.62 -3.43 24.05
C ALA A 67 6.53 -4.64 23.08
N PHE A 68 7.63 -5.36 22.91
CA PHE A 68 7.71 -6.51 22.01
C PHE A 68 7.06 -7.78 22.57
N ALA A 69 6.52 -8.59 21.68
CA ALA A 69 6.19 -9.99 21.93
C ALA A 69 7.48 -10.86 21.98
N ASP A 70 7.35 -12.10 22.42
CA ASP A 70 8.51 -13.03 22.47
C ASP A 70 9.09 -13.34 21.09
N LYS A 71 8.24 -13.31 20.07
CA LYS A 71 8.64 -13.48 18.67
C LYS A 71 8.19 -12.27 17.87
N VAL A 72 9.15 -11.61 17.22
CA VAL A 72 8.90 -10.42 16.39
C VAL A 72 9.50 -10.64 15.02
N LYS A 73 8.72 -10.32 13.98
CA LYS A 73 9.22 -10.27 12.62
C LYS A 73 9.72 -8.86 12.32
N TYR A 74 10.92 -8.77 11.75
CA TYR A 74 11.52 -7.49 11.36
C TYR A 74 11.77 -7.46 9.86
N LEU A 75 11.26 -6.40 9.22
CA LEU A 75 11.46 -6.13 7.81
C LEU A 75 11.94 -4.69 7.64
N GLU A 76 12.89 -4.48 6.73
CA GLU A 76 13.30 -3.17 6.25
C GLU A 76 13.44 -3.23 4.73
N ASN A 77 12.79 -2.28 4.05
CA ASN A 77 12.73 -2.20 2.60
C ASN A 77 12.28 -3.53 1.94
N MET A 78 11.27 -4.17 2.57
CA MET A 78 10.67 -5.46 2.17
C MET A 78 11.64 -6.64 2.20
N SER A 79 12.72 -6.55 2.95
CA SER A 79 13.67 -7.63 3.21
C SER A 79 13.70 -7.96 4.69
N GLU A 80 13.82 -9.26 5.03
CA GLU A 80 13.98 -9.65 6.43
C GLU A 80 15.34 -9.17 6.96
N VAL A 81 15.31 -8.60 8.16
CA VAL A 81 16.50 -8.15 8.87
C VAL A 81 16.48 -8.67 10.31
N THR A 82 17.61 -8.63 10.98
CA THR A 82 17.65 -8.92 12.41
C THR A 82 17.20 -7.70 13.21
N ALA A 83 16.75 -7.92 14.43
CA ALA A 83 16.38 -6.85 15.34
C ALA A 83 17.47 -5.78 15.51
N ASP A 84 18.74 -6.16 15.42
CA ASP A 84 19.90 -5.30 15.63
C ASP A 84 20.27 -4.46 14.39
N ASN A 85 19.79 -4.85 13.22
CA ASN A 85 20.21 -4.23 11.95
C ASN A 85 19.20 -3.22 11.37
N GLY A 86 18.03 -3.07 11.97
CA GLY A 86 17.03 -2.13 11.48
C GLY A 86 17.30 -0.67 11.88
N LYS A 87 16.77 0.27 11.09
CA LYS A 87 16.93 1.72 11.31
C LYS A 87 16.38 2.19 12.67
N TRP A 88 15.43 1.47 13.27
CA TRP A 88 14.92 1.74 14.62
C TRP A 88 15.97 1.70 15.74
N ASN A 89 17.19 1.19 15.47
CA ASN A 89 18.32 1.25 16.41
C ASN A 89 19.17 2.52 16.25
N THR A 90 18.82 3.43 15.35
CA THR A 90 19.50 4.69 15.14
C THR A 90 18.67 5.82 15.75
N ALA A 91 19.27 6.62 16.64
CA ALA A 91 18.61 7.82 17.15
C ALA A 91 18.40 8.83 16.03
N LEU A 92 17.14 9.22 15.80
CA LEU A 92 16.79 10.17 14.74
C LEU A 92 16.04 11.39 15.29
N PRO A 93 16.45 12.61 14.93
CA PRO A 93 15.74 13.85 15.28
C PRO A 93 14.49 14.00 14.41
N ILE A 94 13.40 13.32 14.81
CA ILE A 94 12.13 13.35 14.07
C ILE A 94 11.56 14.77 14.09
N ALA A 95 11.49 15.41 12.92
CA ALA A 95 10.93 16.75 12.76
C ALA A 95 9.40 16.73 12.68
N PHE A 96 8.82 15.67 12.11
CA PHE A 96 7.37 15.49 11.97
C PHE A 96 7.01 14.02 11.93
N SER A 97 5.84 13.67 12.43
CA SER A 97 5.28 12.33 12.29
C SER A 97 3.76 12.37 12.16
N ARG A 98 3.21 11.41 11.42
CA ARG A 98 1.78 11.14 11.26
C ARG A 98 1.55 9.65 11.37
N SER A 99 0.48 9.24 12.03
CA SER A 99 0.14 7.82 12.17
C SER A 99 -1.33 7.56 11.90
N ILE A 100 -1.62 6.37 11.41
CA ILE A 100 -2.95 5.83 11.18
C ILE A 100 -3.08 4.50 11.92
N LEU A 101 -4.29 4.18 12.39
CA LEU A 101 -4.56 3.09 13.31
C LEU A 101 -5.65 2.19 12.75
N ASP A 102 -5.28 1.00 12.29
CA ASP A 102 -6.19 -0.04 11.82
C ASP A 102 -6.64 -0.90 13.01
N ALA A 103 -7.72 -0.51 13.65
CA ALA A 103 -8.22 -1.20 14.84
C ALA A 103 -8.78 -2.61 14.53
N ASP A 104 -9.28 -2.81 13.31
CA ASP A 104 -9.85 -4.09 12.89
C ASP A 104 -8.79 -5.17 12.63
N ARG A 105 -7.59 -4.75 12.19
CA ARG A 105 -6.49 -5.66 11.88
C ARG A 105 -5.34 -5.58 12.87
N CYS A 106 -5.48 -4.76 13.93
CA CYS A 106 -4.43 -4.54 14.93
C CYS A 106 -3.09 -4.12 14.31
N ARG A 107 -3.14 -3.16 13.40
CA ARG A 107 -1.97 -2.66 12.69
C ARG A 107 -1.90 -1.14 12.73
N THR A 108 -0.69 -0.60 12.60
CA THR A 108 -0.48 0.84 12.48
C THR A 108 0.44 1.13 11.31
N PHE A 109 0.34 2.34 10.78
CA PHE A 109 1.37 2.91 9.92
C PHE A 109 1.76 4.28 10.46
N SER A 110 3.06 4.57 10.48
CA SER A 110 3.62 5.86 10.87
C SER A 110 4.54 6.38 9.78
N GLU A 111 4.30 7.60 9.32
CA GLU A 111 5.18 8.37 8.45
C GLU A 111 6.04 9.29 9.32
N LEU A 112 7.36 9.19 9.20
CA LEU A 112 8.33 10.00 9.94
C LEU A 112 9.18 10.79 8.96
N ILE A 113 9.46 12.05 9.30
CA ILE A 113 10.31 12.93 8.51
C ILE A 113 11.47 13.40 9.37
N VAL A 114 12.69 13.19 8.88
CA VAL A 114 13.96 13.55 9.52
C VAL A 114 14.74 14.44 8.57
N THR A 115 14.87 15.72 8.92
CA THR A 115 15.54 16.73 8.09
C THR A 115 16.90 17.14 8.62
N GLU A 116 17.25 16.71 9.83
CA GLU A 116 18.50 17.05 10.52
C GLU A 116 19.30 15.77 10.85
N GLY A 117 20.58 15.93 11.18
CA GLY A 117 21.48 14.85 11.52
C GLY A 117 22.48 14.53 10.42
N ALA A 118 23.14 13.37 10.51
CA ALA A 118 24.14 12.95 9.54
C ALA A 118 23.53 12.61 8.16
N GLU A 119 22.29 12.19 8.17
CA GLU A 119 21.53 11.81 6.97
C GLU A 119 20.06 12.13 7.20
N GLN A 120 19.37 12.51 6.12
CA GLN A 120 17.93 12.80 6.12
C GLN A 120 17.14 11.57 5.70
N TYR A 121 15.91 11.43 6.24
CA TYR A 121 15.04 10.30 5.96
C TYR A 121 13.57 10.70 5.81
N VAL A 122 12.84 9.94 4.99
CA VAL A 122 11.39 9.78 5.07
C VAL A 122 11.11 8.31 5.30
N ILE A 123 10.51 7.98 6.44
CA ILE A 123 10.35 6.59 6.87
C ILE A 123 8.86 6.28 7.01
N GLY A 124 8.42 5.19 6.37
CA GLY A 124 7.10 4.61 6.58
C GLY A 124 7.22 3.31 7.38
N THR A 125 6.75 3.28 8.63
CA THR A 125 6.83 2.07 9.47
C THR A 125 5.46 1.54 9.82
N ARG A 126 5.28 0.25 9.62
CA ARG A 126 4.12 -0.53 10.02
C ARG A 126 4.42 -1.36 11.25
N LEU A 127 3.49 -1.36 12.19
CA LEU A 127 3.52 -2.28 13.33
C LEU A 127 2.34 -3.24 13.23
N SER A 128 2.57 -4.51 13.55
CA SER A 128 1.50 -5.45 13.89
C SER A 128 1.49 -5.62 15.41
N VAL A 129 0.30 -5.61 16.00
CA VAL A 129 0.12 -5.64 17.45
C VAL A 129 -0.80 -6.80 17.82
N ASP A 130 -0.42 -7.56 18.84
CA ASP A 130 -1.26 -8.59 19.45
C ASP A 130 -1.21 -8.45 20.96
N ASN A 131 -2.39 -8.38 21.59
CA ASN A 131 -2.52 -8.20 23.04
C ASN A 131 -1.64 -7.05 23.61
N GLY A 132 -1.59 -5.92 22.89
CA GLY A 132 -0.79 -4.74 23.25
C GLY A 132 0.71 -4.88 23.06
N LYS A 133 1.19 -5.99 22.46
CA LYS A 133 2.60 -6.22 22.15
C LYS A 133 2.86 -6.21 20.66
N ILE A 134 4.00 -5.65 20.25
CA ILE A 134 4.42 -5.56 18.85
C ILE A 134 4.95 -6.92 18.41
N THR A 135 4.35 -7.50 17.36
CA THR A 135 4.70 -8.80 16.77
C THR A 135 5.42 -8.66 15.43
N ALA A 136 5.34 -7.50 14.80
CA ALA A 136 6.11 -7.19 13.60
C ALA A 136 6.42 -5.70 13.50
N VAL A 137 7.61 -5.41 12.96
CA VAL A 137 8.05 -4.08 12.53
C VAL A 137 8.43 -4.19 11.06
N ASP A 138 7.81 -3.39 10.19
CA ASP A 138 8.05 -3.39 8.75
C ASP A 138 8.22 -1.94 8.28
N SER A 139 9.43 -1.56 7.88
CA SER A 139 9.80 -0.18 7.56
C SER A 139 10.26 -0.05 6.12
N LEU A 140 9.80 1.02 5.46
CA LEU A 140 10.43 1.56 4.26
C LEU A 140 11.24 2.80 4.66
N VAL A 141 12.55 2.74 4.47
CA VAL A 141 13.51 3.76 4.89
C VAL A 141 14.07 4.46 3.66
N SER A 142 13.45 5.57 3.27
CA SER A 142 13.89 6.35 2.13
C SER A 142 14.91 7.42 2.54
N HIS A 143 15.94 7.58 1.71
CA HIS A 143 17.04 8.51 1.92
C HIS A 143 17.58 9.05 0.59
N LYS A 144 18.63 9.86 0.63
CA LYS A 144 19.25 10.43 -0.57
C LYS A 144 19.62 9.34 -1.59
N GLY A 145 19.17 9.52 -2.84
CA GLY A 145 19.34 8.57 -3.93
C GLY A 145 18.09 7.73 -4.22
N ASP A 146 17.11 7.72 -3.33
CA ASP A 146 15.80 7.12 -3.58
C ASP A 146 14.94 7.99 -4.53
N TRP A 147 13.83 7.45 -4.97
CA TRP A 147 12.95 8.08 -5.96
C TRP A 147 12.41 9.42 -5.47
N LEU A 148 12.72 10.49 -6.20
CA LEU A 148 12.28 11.87 -5.93
C LEU A 148 12.58 12.36 -4.50
N PHE A 149 13.54 11.74 -3.79
CA PHE A 149 13.79 12.02 -2.39
C PHE A 149 14.20 13.49 -2.13
N ASN A 150 13.48 14.12 -1.22
CA ASN A 150 13.85 15.37 -0.56
C ASN A 150 13.07 15.54 0.74
N ALA A 151 13.69 15.30 1.90
CA ALA A 151 13.04 15.36 3.20
C ALA A 151 12.60 16.78 3.58
N ASN A 152 13.33 17.83 3.18
CA ASN A 152 12.95 19.22 3.47
C ASN A 152 11.66 19.59 2.74
N SER A 153 11.58 19.26 1.44
CA SER A 153 10.38 19.47 0.66
C SER A 153 9.21 18.63 1.21
N TYR A 154 9.48 17.37 1.56
CA TYR A 154 8.46 16.49 2.14
C TYR A 154 7.88 17.10 3.44
N LEU A 155 8.75 17.57 4.35
CA LEU A 155 8.33 18.26 5.57
C LEU A 155 7.52 19.54 5.28
N LYS A 156 8.01 20.36 4.34
CA LYS A 156 7.39 21.64 3.96
C LYS A 156 5.92 21.51 3.56
N TYR A 157 5.58 20.43 2.84
CA TYR A 157 4.24 20.20 2.35
C TYR A 157 3.42 19.31 3.30
N SER A 158 3.95 18.17 3.74
CA SER A 158 3.25 17.24 4.62
C SER A 158 2.74 17.89 5.91
N SER A 159 3.56 18.77 6.54
CA SER A 159 3.20 19.43 7.80
C SER A 159 2.04 20.44 7.68
N LYS A 160 1.69 20.86 6.46
CA LYS A 160 0.61 21.83 6.19
C LYS A 160 -0.70 21.19 5.78
N GLU A 161 -0.68 19.92 5.45
CA GLU A 161 -1.88 19.21 5.03
C GLU A 161 -2.71 18.77 6.22
N ASP A 162 -4.02 18.99 6.13
CA ASP A 162 -4.97 18.54 7.16
C ASP A 162 -5.37 17.08 6.89
N TRP A 163 -4.87 16.18 7.73
CA TRP A 163 -5.20 14.76 7.73
C TRP A 163 -6.09 14.37 8.93
N SER A 164 -6.69 15.33 9.60
CA SER A 164 -7.63 15.05 10.69
C SER A 164 -8.86 14.28 10.20
N ALA A 165 -9.52 13.58 11.13
CA ALA A 165 -10.76 12.88 10.83
C ALA A 165 -11.82 13.83 10.25
N PRO A 166 -12.62 13.41 9.26
CA PRO A 166 -13.72 14.21 8.73
C PRO A 166 -14.68 14.64 9.84
N LYS A 167 -14.99 15.94 9.90
CA LYS A 167 -15.83 16.51 10.98
C LYS A 167 -17.32 16.19 10.82
N ALA A 168 -17.75 15.83 9.61
CA ALA A 168 -19.15 15.54 9.30
C ALA A 168 -19.25 14.55 8.12
N GLY A 169 -20.37 13.89 7.98
CA GLY A 169 -20.64 12.91 6.93
C GLY A 169 -20.44 11.46 7.36
N PRO A 170 -20.90 10.51 6.54
CA PRO A 170 -20.68 9.09 6.80
C PRO A 170 -19.17 8.77 6.63
N ARG A 171 -18.67 7.87 7.47
CA ARG A 171 -17.31 7.33 7.32
C ARG A 171 -17.22 6.56 6.01
N THR A 172 -16.10 6.71 5.30
CA THR A 172 -15.80 5.86 4.15
C THR A 172 -15.49 4.46 4.65
N SER A 173 -16.20 3.46 4.17
CA SER A 173 -16.00 2.08 4.61
C SER A 173 -14.61 1.57 4.22
N MET A 174 -14.10 0.57 4.95
CA MET A 174 -12.85 -0.12 4.61
C MET A 174 -12.82 -0.58 3.15
N GLN A 175 -13.93 -1.16 2.67
CA GLN A 175 -14.01 -1.64 1.30
C GLN A 175 -13.92 -0.49 0.29
N ASP A 176 -14.55 0.64 0.56
CA ASP A 176 -14.49 1.80 -0.33
C ASP A 176 -13.11 2.46 -0.30
N LEU A 177 -12.44 2.50 0.85
CA LEU A 177 -11.06 2.96 0.96
C LEU A 177 -10.11 2.09 0.13
N VAL A 178 -10.25 0.75 0.23
CA VAL A 178 -9.45 -0.20 -0.56
C VAL A 178 -9.75 -0.06 -2.06
N ASN A 179 -11.02 0.03 -2.46
CA ASN A 179 -11.42 0.20 -3.86
C ASN A 179 -10.88 1.53 -4.43
N THR A 180 -10.96 2.60 -3.66
CA THR A 180 -10.46 3.93 -4.03
C THR A 180 -8.94 3.91 -4.22
N ALA A 181 -8.19 3.34 -3.28
CA ALA A 181 -6.74 3.20 -3.40
C ALA A 181 -6.35 2.33 -4.61
N ASN A 182 -7.06 1.20 -4.81
CA ASN A 182 -6.80 0.31 -5.94
C ASN A 182 -7.06 1.01 -7.28
N SER A 183 -8.10 1.81 -7.40
CA SER A 183 -8.37 2.55 -8.64
C SER A 183 -7.22 3.47 -9.05
N TYR A 184 -6.53 4.09 -8.07
CA TYR A 184 -5.30 4.86 -8.34
C TYR A 184 -4.15 3.96 -8.79
N LEU A 185 -3.89 2.87 -8.05
CA LEU A 185 -2.78 1.98 -8.34
C LEU A 185 -2.97 1.24 -9.67
N ASP A 186 -4.20 0.95 -10.06
CA ASP A 186 -4.55 0.30 -11.32
C ASP A 186 -4.37 1.22 -12.53
N LEU A 187 -4.44 2.56 -12.37
CA LEU A 187 -4.15 3.52 -13.44
C LEU A 187 -2.75 3.35 -14.05
N PHE A 188 -1.81 2.80 -13.31
CA PHE A 188 -0.45 2.57 -13.81
C PHE A 188 -0.42 1.46 -14.88
N SER A 189 -1.32 0.48 -14.80
CA SER A 189 -1.43 -0.61 -15.78
C SER A 189 -2.58 -0.44 -16.76
N ASP A 190 -3.70 0.16 -16.35
CA ASP A 190 -4.90 0.37 -17.15
C ASP A 190 -5.34 1.84 -17.11
N LYS A 191 -5.15 2.56 -18.21
CA LYS A 191 -5.50 3.99 -18.36
C LYS A 191 -7.00 4.26 -18.44
N PHE A 192 -7.83 3.24 -18.56
CA PHE A 192 -9.30 3.38 -18.61
C PHE A 192 -9.95 3.34 -17.23
N VAL A 193 -9.20 2.97 -16.19
CA VAL A 193 -9.69 3.01 -14.81
C VAL A 193 -10.12 4.43 -14.43
N LYS A 194 -11.26 4.52 -13.77
CA LYS A 194 -11.79 5.81 -13.27
C LYS A 194 -11.46 5.95 -11.79
N THR A 195 -10.48 6.78 -11.51
CA THR A 195 -10.11 7.11 -10.12
C THR A 195 -10.99 8.25 -9.61
N PRO A 196 -11.60 8.13 -8.43
CA PRO A 196 -12.43 9.17 -7.85
C PRO A 196 -11.56 10.29 -7.25
N TRP A 197 -11.14 11.23 -8.08
CA TRP A 197 -10.36 12.39 -7.67
C TRP A 197 -11.21 13.40 -6.91
N GLY A 198 -10.73 13.84 -5.75
CA GLY A 198 -11.24 14.99 -5.02
C GLY A 198 -10.74 16.31 -5.61
N LYS A 199 -11.32 17.42 -5.15
CA LYS A 199 -10.85 18.78 -5.41
C LYS A 199 -10.98 19.61 -4.13
N PRO A 200 -9.89 20.21 -3.63
CA PRO A 200 -8.51 20.09 -4.11
C PRO A 200 -7.92 18.69 -3.94
N CYS A 201 -6.91 18.34 -4.75
CA CYS A 201 -6.14 17.11 -4.60
C CYS A 201 -4.66 17.37 -4.88
N ALA A 202 -3.76 16.89 -4.00
CA ALA A 202 -2.33 17.03 -4.15
C ALA A 202 -1.58 15.72 -3.88
N ARG A 203 -0.46 15.49 -4.60
CA ARG A 203 0.44 14.36 -4.38
C ARG A 203 1.80 14.87 -3.91
N LEU A 204 2.31 14.20 -2.88
CA LEU A 204 3.66 14.36 -2.37
C LEU A 204 4.41 13.05 -2.58
N GLU A 205 5.32 13.05 -3.53
CA GLU A 205 6.02 11.88 -4.03
C GLU A 205 7.51 12.02 -3.73
N GLY A 206 8.00 11.36 -2.68
CA GLY A 206 9.40 11.42 -2.23
C GLY A 206 9.88 12.81 -1.78
N GLY A 207 9.29 13.86 -2.25
CA GLY A 207 9.62 15.28 -2.02
C GLY A 207 9.06 16.15 -3.16
N ALA A 208 8.75 15.55 -4.31
CA ALA A 208 8.07 16.27 -5.39
C ALA A 208 6.60 16.50 -5.04
N TYR A 209 6.13 17.74 -5.18
CA TYR A 209 4.77 18.14 -4.80
C TYR A 209 4.00 18.70 -5.99
N THR A 210 2.84 18.12 -6.29
CA THR A 210 2.06 18.52 -7.47
C THR A 210 1.46 19.90 -7.34
N ASN A 211 1.17 20.36 -6.12
CA ASN A 211 0.62 21.70 -5.85
C ASN A 211 1.67 22.70 -5.34
N ARG A 212 2.93 22.61 -5.78
CA ARG A 212 4.00 23.51 -5.35
C ARG A 212 3.74 24.99 -5.66
N ASN A 213 2.94 25.29 -6.67
CA ASN A 213 2.60 26.65 -7.09
C ASN A 213 1.38 27.25 -6.35
N ALA A 214 0.88 26.55 -5.33
CA ALA A 214 -0.28 26.96 -4.53
C ALA A 214 -1.54 27.25 -5.38
N ASP A 215 -1.80 26.43 -6.38
CA ASP A 215 -3.06 26.47 -7.14
C ASP A 215 -4.23 26.29 -6.16
N PRO A 216 -5.24 27.16 -6.19
CA PRO A 216 -6.41 27.03 -5.32
C PRO A 216 -7.27 25.81 -5.65
N ASN A 217 -7.12 25.21 -6.83
CA ASN A 217 -7.87 24.06 -7.28
C ASN A 217 -6.98 22.95 -7.92
N PRO A 218 -5.98 22.43 -7.19
CA PRO A 218 -5.03 21.47 -7.71
C PRO A 218 -5.67 20.12 -8.00
N THR A 219 -5.05 19.38 -8.91
CA THR A 219 -5.45 18.01 -9.27
C THR A 219 -4.33 16.99 -9.00
N CYS A 220 -4.72 15.78 -8.61
CA CYS A 220 -3.80 14.63 -8.53
C CYS A 220 -3.66 13.88 -9.87
N GLU A 221 -4.44 14.24 -10.89
CA GLU A 221 -4.43 13.58 -12.20
C GLU A 221 -3.28 14.11 -13.07
N VAL A 222 -2.06 13.99 -12.56
CA VAL A 222 -0.84 14.46 -13.22
C VAL A 222 0.29 13.47 -13.00
N GLY A 223 1.19 13.36 -13.98
CA GLY A 223 2.43 12.58 -13.84
C GLY A 223 2.24 11.06 -13.79
N ILE A 224 1.08 10.52 -14.18
CA ILE A 224 0.89 9.07 -14.35
C ILE A 224 1.62 8.65 -15.63
N PRO A 225 2.57 7.68 -15.56
CA PRO A 225 3.32 7.23 -16.72
C PRO A 225 2.40 6.71 -17.84
N GLY A 226 2.71 7.04 -19.10
CA GLY A 226 1.93 6.61 -20.27
C GLY A 226 2.05 5.12 -20.60
N GLY A 227 3.10 4.44 -20.12
CA GLY A 227 3.32 3.00 -20.32
C GLY A 227 2.49 2.14 -19.36
N VAL A 228 2.55 0.82 -19.54
CA VAL A 228 1.97 -0.17 -18.63
C VAL A 228 2.98 -0.50 -17.53
N LEU A 229 2.61 -0.24 -16.30
CA LEU A 229 3.40 -0.56 -15.12
C LEU A 229 2.48 -1.17 -14.05
N TYR A 230 2.82 -2.36 -13.60
CA TYR A 230 2.03 -3.04 -12.58
C TYR A 230 2.49 -2.63 -11.18
N ILE A 231 1.54 -2.42 -10.29
CA ILE A 231 1.78 -2.24 -8.86
C ILE A 231 1.21 -3.47 -8.15
N VAL A 232 2.09 -4.28 -7.60
CA VAL A 232 1.78 -5.63 -7.11
C VAL A 232 2.09 -5.80 -5.62
N ASN A 233 1.72 -6.95 -5.03
CA ASN A 233 1.95 -7.29 -3.62
C ASN A 233 1.36 -6.24 -2.66
N ARG A 234 0.15 -5.76 -2.95
CA ARG A 234 -0.53 -4.72 -2.17
C ARG A 234 -0.96 -5.26 -0.81
N ASP A 235 -0.50 -4.61 0.24
CA ASP A 235 -0.89 -4.88 1.62
C ASP A 235 -1.38 -3.58 2.27
N TYR A 236 -2.53 -3.63 2.96
CA TYR A 236 -3.30 -2.46 3.33
C TYR A 236 -3.33 -2.27 4.85
N ILE A 237 -3.21 -1.03 5.30
CA ILE A 237 -3.58 -0.55 6.63
C ILE A 237 -4.66 0.51 6.46
N VAL A 238 -5.81 0.33 7.11
CA VAL A 238 -7.00 1.16 6.88
C VAL A 238 -7.47 1.77 8.18
N ASP A 239 -7.60 3.09 8.20
CA ASP A 239 -8.20 3.85 9.29
C ASP A 239 -9.50 4.51 8.80
N GLU A 240 -10.63 3.81 8.99
CA GLU A 240 -11.94 4.31 8.59
C GLU A 240 -12.34 5.58 9.34
N GLU A 241 -11.86 5.76 10.58
CA GLU A 241 -12.17 6.94 11.38
C GLU A 241 -11.53 8.19 10.82
N GLN A 242 -10.28 8.07 10.33
CA GLN A 242 -9.58 9.15 9.67
C GLN A 242 -9.89 9.27 8.17
N GLY A 243 -10.47 8.25 7.55
CA GLY A 243 -10.62 8.17 6.11
C GLY A 243 -9.27 8.04 5.41
N VAL A 244 -8.36 7.26 5.96
CA VAL A 244 -6.98 7.11 5.46
C VAL A 244 -6.67 5.65 5.22
N ILE A 245 -5.97 5.38 4.12
CA ILE A 245 -5.45 4.06 3.79
C ILE A 245 -3.99 4.15 3.36
N ASN A 246 -3.16 3.29 3.93
CA ASN A 246 -1.78 3.08 3.49
C ASN A 246 -1.65 1.73 2.78
N VAL A 247 -0.94 1.72 1.65
CA VAL A 247 -0.67 0.52 0.86
C VAL A 247 0.83 0.35 0.70
N PHE A 248 1.40 -0.73 1.29
CA PHE A 248 2.72 -1.19 0.89
C PHE A 248 2.58 -2.05 -0.35
N CYS A 249 3.45 -1.85 -1.33
CA CYS A 249 3.38 -2.53 -2.63
C CYS A 249 4.76 -2.55 -3.30
N ARG A 250 4.82 -3.16 -4.48
CA ARG A 250 6.01 -3.10 -5.34
C ARG A 250 5.65 -2.51 -6.69
N PHE A 251 6.46 -1.58 -7.13
CA PHE A 251 6.43 -1.05 -8.48
C PHE A 251 7.16 -1.99 -9.44
N GLY A 252 6.43 -2.55 -10.41
CA GLY A 252 6.96 -3.49 -11.39
C GLY A 252 6.59 -4.93 -11.08
N ASN A 253 7.55 -5.79 -10.74
CA ASN A 253 7.28 -7.20 -10.45
C ASN A 253 7.32 -7.53 -8.94
N SER A 254 6.82 -8.72 -8.59
CA SER A 254 6.64 -9.14 -7.21
C SER A 254 7.94 -9.40 -6.43
N THR A 255 9.06 -9.61 -7.10
CA THR A 255 10.33 -9.98 -6.47
C THR A 255 11.36 -8.85 -6.47
N SER A 256 11.57 -8.20 -7.62
CA SER A 256 12.58 -7.15 -7.81
C SER A 256 11.98 -5.76 -8.08
N GLY A 257 10.65 -5.63 -8.03
CA GLY A 257 9.98 -4.34 -8.13
C GLY A 257 10.40 -3.43 -6.97
N MET A 258 10.43 -2.13 -7.22
CA MET A 258 10.80 -1.12 -6.24
C MET A 258 9.85 -1.16 -5.05
N PRO A 259 10.33 -1.35 -3.80
CA PRO A 259 9.51 -1.23 -2.61
C PRO A 259 8.89 0.15 -2.51
N ASP A 260 7.60 0.20 -2.21
CA ASP A 260 6.84 1.43 -2.29
C ASP A 260 5.71 1.47 -1.27
N SER A 261 5.39 2.68 -0.83
CA SER A 261 4.28 2.99 0.06
C SER A 261 3.43 4.09 -0.54
N HIS A 262 2.14 3.85 -0.67
CA HIS A 262 1.16 4.87 -0.99
C HIS A 262 0.22 5.09 0.19
N THR A 263 0.10 6.33 0.65
CA THR A 263 -0.87 6.72 1.69
C THR A 263 -1.88 7.68 1.08
N PHE A 264 -3.16 7.34 1.18
CA PHE A 264 -4.25 8.12 0.60
C PHE A 264 -5.12 8.69 1.71
N ARG A 265 -5.42 10.00 1.59
CA ARG A 265 -6.51 10.61 2.32
C ARG A 265 -7.74 10.63 1.43
N VAL A 266 -8.81 10.02 1.92
CA VAL A 266 -10.09 9.91 1.21
C VAL A 266 -11.18 10.62 2.01
N MET A 267 -11.89 11.53 1.37
CA MET A 267 -13.07 12.19 1.92
C MET A 267 -14.20 12.10 0.91
N ASP A 268 -15.40 11.78 1.38
CA ASP A 268 -16.59 11.60 0.51
C ASP A 268 -16.33 10.64 -0.66
N GLY A 269 -15.57 9.55 -0.40
CA GLY A 269 -15.19 8.56 -1.40
C GLY A 269 -14.20 9.05 -2.46
N LYS A 270 -13.55 10.21 -2.27
CA LYS A 270 -12.62 10.81 -3.23
C LYS A 270 -11.24 11.01 -2.63
N ILE A 271 -10.20 10.84 -3.46
CA ILE A 271 -8.79 11.05 -3.07
C ILE A 271 -8.49 12.54 -3.02
N HIS A 272 -8.00 13.04 -1.91
CA HIS A 272 -7.58 14.42 -1.71
C HIS A 272 -6.07 14.60 -1.51
N ASN A 273 -5.41 13.60 -0.91
CA ASN A 273 -3.96 13.59 -0.79
C ASN A 273 -3.42 12.20 -1.10
N VAL A 274 -2.23 12.16 -1.70
CA VAL A 274 -1.45 10.95 -1.91
C VAL A 274 -0.01 11.22 -1.48
N HIS A 275 0.50 10.44 -0.53
CA HIS A 275 1.93 10.45 -0.17
C HIS A 275 2.59 9.17 -0.63
N THR A 276 3.81 9.26 -1.16
CA THR A 276 4.58 8.09 -1.55
C THR A 276 5.97 8.08 -0.94
N ILE A 277 6.43 6.89 -0.59
CA ILE A 277 7.79 6.59 -0.14
C ILE A 277 8.28 5.42 -0.98
N SER A 278 9.27 5.66 -1.84
CA SER A 278 9.75 4.66 -2.81
C SER A 278 11.25 4.43 -2.65
N ILE A 279 11.67 3.17 -2.60
CA ILE A 279 13.05 2.77 -2.30
C ILE A 279 13.76 2.30 -3.57
N ASN A 280 14.86 2.95 -3.92
CA ASN A 280 15.70 2.56 -5.04
C ASN A 280 16.59 1.37 -4.67
N LEU A 281 16.27 0.18 -5.16
CA LEU A 281 17.08 -1.03 -4.94
C LEU A 281 18.36 -1.07 -5.80
N ASN A 282 18.56 -0.11 -6.69
CA ASN A 282 19.69 -0.02 -7.60
C ASN A 282 20.49 1.28 -7.36
N PRO A 283 21.29 1.39 -6.30
CA PRO A 283 22.01 2.61 -5.98
C PRO A 283 22.98 3.06 -7.06
N GLY A 284 23.39 2.17 -7.98
CA GLY A 284 24.18 2.50 -9.16
C GLY A 284 23.40 3.15 -10.32
N ARG A 285 22.05 3.17 -10.26
CA ARG A 285 21.20 3.84 -11.23
C ARG A 285 20.62 5.10 -10.60
N PRO A 286 21.01 6.30 -11.05
CA PRO A 286 20.48 7.54 -10.50
C PRO A 286 18.95 7.58 -10.62
N SER A 287 18.28 7.94 -9.52
CA SER A 287 16.87 8.29 -9.51
C SER A 287 16.71 9.80 -9.66
N PRO A 288 15.65 10.28 -10.34
CA PRO A 288 15.32 11.69 -10.30
C PRO A 288 15.11 12.13 -8.85
N GLN A 289 15.45 13.37 -8.55
CA GLN A 289 15.34 13.95 -7.19
C GLN A 289 14.32 15.10 -7.22
N ALA A 290 13.89 15.54 -6.06
CA ALA A 290 13.13 16.78 -5.91
C ALA A 290 14.02 17.88 -5.30
N ASP A 291 13.75 19.14 -5.65
CA ASP A 291 14.33 20.30 -4.94
C ASP A 291 13.50 20.65 -3.68
N ASP A 292 13.99 21.61 -2.88
CA ASP A 292 13.32 22.08 -1.65
C ASP A 292 11.98 22.80 -1.91
N ASN A 293 11.64 23.05 -3.17
CA ASN A 293 10.36 23.60 -3.59
C ASN A 293 9.43 22.55 -4.21
N GLY A 294 9.79 21.27 -4.17
CA GLY A 294 8.99 20.16 -4.66
C GLY A 294 8.97 20.04 -6.20
N ALA A 295 9.91 20.67 -6.90
CA ALA A 295 10.06 20.46 -8.33
C ALA A 295 10.98 19.26 -8.59
N ILE A 296 10.65 18.47 -9.64
CA ILE A 296 11.48 17.36 -10.08
C ILE A 296 12.72 17.90 -10.81
N ILE A 297 13.90 17.52 -10.34
CA ILE A 297 15.18 17.77 -10.97
C ILE A 297 15.75 16.46 -11.54
N ARG A 298 16.33 16.54 -12.73
CA ARG A 298 16.89 15.39 -13.48
C ARG A 298 18.39 15.41 -13.43
#